data_638f75f6e7ebf6d28edc26aea71b901c
#
_entry.id   638f75f6e7ebf6d28edc26aea71b901c
#
_cell.length_a   1.000
_cell.length_b   1.000
_cell.length_c   1.000
_cell.angle_alpha   90.00
_cell.angle_beta   90.00
_cell.angle_gamma   90.00
#
_symmetry.space_group_name_H-M   'P 1'
#
loop_
_entity.id
_entity.type
_entity.pdbx_description
1 polymer ?
#
loop_
_entity_poly.entity_id
_entity_poly.type
_entity_poly.pdbx_seq_one_letter_code
_entity_poly.pdbx_strand_id
1 'polypeptide(L)'
;VARLDHRAAGRTGVLYLEKESDMNLFATKPMSMLLSEAHESGAHSLKRTLGPFQLTALGVGAVIGAGIFVLAGLGAHYAGPGLMLSFVLSGLGCAFAGLCYAEFAAMIPLAGSAYTYAYATLGELFAWIIGWDLTLEYAMGASTVSSGWSNHFIEMLDIFHIKMPLWLAYDHWTALRTAENIVARQMVQANDPSLAPGSQAFLNKVMDVAGAHSAELVRRATEMLNAPTIFGVPVGFNLPAFLIALVITGILVLGIKESARFNATIVVIKVAVVLFVVALGVRYINTSNWGSDWTSFAPYGFSGIGAGAAYIFFAYIGFDAVSTTAQEAKNPQRDLPIGIIASLLICTILYIAVAAVLTGMVPWREVNIEAPIARAFLDRGLTGASHIITFGALAGLTSVMLVMLLGQTRVLYSMANDGLLPKKFFAAIHPKYRTPWKNTILVGLMAAIVGSITPIDDIGKMVNIGTLLAFVIVCTAVMILRHTNPNQARPFRTPWVPVVPILGIGFNGYMMYKLGWINWARLIIWLIIGLFVYFGYGRHHSRLQQQVSQPVGKL
;
A
#
# COMPACT_ATOMS: atom_id res chain seq x y z
N VAL A 1 3.81 10.69 45.12
CA VAL A 1 2.75 10.94 46.14
C VAL A 1 2.65 9.69 46.98
N ALA A 2 3.23 9.74 48.19
CA ALA A 2 3.22 8.66 49.15
C ALA A 2 1.83 8.57 49.81
N ARG A 3 1.15 7.46 49.74
CA ARG A 3 0.03 7.11 50.64
C ARG A 3 0.59 6.37 51.86
N LEU A 4 0.47 7.00 53.00
CA LEU A 4 0.70 6.40 54.29
C LEU A 4 -0.54 5.55 54.67
N ASP A 5 -0.36 4.25 54.78
CA ASP A 5 -1.36 3.35 55.36
C ASP A 5 -1.09 3.18 56.86
N HIS A 6 -1.91 3.81 57.71
CA HIS A 6 -1.83 3.76 59.17
C HIS A 6 -2.60 2.55 59.72
N ARG A 7 -2.03 1.35 59.62
CA ARG A 7 -2.42 0.24 60.52
C ARG A 7 -1.33 -0.83 60.56
N ALA A 8 -0.37 -0.67 61.47
CA ALA A 8 0.23 -1.72 62.29
C ALA A 8 1.48 -1.17 62.97
N ALA A 9 1.37 -0.86 64.26
CA ALA A 9 2.50 -0.60 65.12
C ALA A 9 3.27 -1.90 65.37
N GLY A 10 4.59 -1.87 65.12
CA GLY A 10 5.51 -2.86 65.58
C GLY A 10 6.35 -3.56 64.54
N ARG A 11 7.59 -3.08 64.42
CA ARG A 11 8.83 -3.62 63.86
C ARG A 11 9.32 -2.92 62.60
N THR A 12 10.44 -2.19 62.86
CA THR A 12 11.47 -1.77 61.87
C THR A 12 10.98 -1.42 60.46
N GLY A 13 10.76 -0.10 60.26
CA GLY A 13 10.42 0.44 58.98
C GLY A 13 11.58 0.32 57.97
N VAL A 14 11.54 -0.69 57.14
CA VAL A 14 12.23 -0.68 55.87
C VAL A 14 11.25 -0.06 54.89
N LEU A 15 11.48 1.21 54.51
CA LEU A 15 10.82 1.85 53.39
C LEU A 15 11.16 1.04 52.12
N TYR A 16 10.26 0.15 51.70
CA TYR A 16 10.22 -0.32 50.32
C TYR A 16 9.74 0.87 49.49
N LEU A 17 10.70 1.65 48.98
CA LEU A 17 10.47 2.41 47.76
C LEU A 17 10.13 1.35 46.70
N GLU A 18 8.85 1.22 46.32
CA GLU A 18 8.50 0.61 45.05
C GLU A 18 9.26 1.38 43.96
N LYS A 19 10.38 0.78 43.58
CA LYS A 19 11.10 1.20 42.38
C LYS A 19 10.10 0.98 41.25
N GLU A 20 9.49 2.07 40.73
CA GLU A 20 8.90 2.03 39.39
C GLU A 20 9.96 1.39 38.53
N SER A 21 9.75 0.13 38.15
CA SER A 21 10.68 -0.55 37.27
C SER A 21 10.73 0.27 35.99
N ASP A 22 11.89 0.86 35.70
CA ASP A 22 12.12 1.63 34.50
C ASP A 22 11.67 0.78 33.31
N MET A 23 10.49 1.09 32.76
CA MET A 23 9.94 0.39 31.60
C MET A 23 10.90 0.56 30.45
N ASN A 24 11.45 -0.54 29.94
CA ASN A 24 12.40 -0.51 28.86
C ASN A 24 11.66 -0.43 27.50
N LEU A 25 11.55 0.78 26.93
CA LEU A 25 10.94 1.03 25.63
C LEU A 25 11.58 0.22 24.48
N PHE A 26 12.82 -0.19 24.67
CA PHE A 26 13.60 -0.97 23.71
C PHE A 26 13.70 -2.45 24.10
N ALA A 27 12.81 -2.93 24.97
CA ALA A 27 12.73 -4.35 25.28
C ALA A 27 12.41 -5.15 24.02
N THR A 28 13.27 -6.10 23.68
CA THR A 28 13.09 -6.98 22.52
C THR A 28 12.36 -8.24 22.92
N LYS A 29 11.48 -8.73 22.05
CA LYS A 29 10.81 -10.02 22.24
C LYS A 29 11.81 -11.15 22.03
N PRO A 30 12.03 -12.04 23.01
CA PRO A 30 13.04 -13.10 22.88
C PRO A 30 12.77 -14.01 21.69
N MET A 31 13.84 -14.39 20.94
CA MET A 31 13.73 -15.27 19.79
C MET A 31 13.11 -16.64 20.15
N SER A 32 13.39 -17.16 21.34
CA SER A 32 12.77 -18.39 21.85
C SER A 32 11.26 -18.30 21.96
N MET A 33 10.74 -17.14 22.40
CA MET A 33 9.30 -16.89 22.50
C MET A 33 8.65 -16.81 21.12
N LEU A 34 9.29 -16.11 20.18
CA LEU A 34 8.82 -16.02 18.79
C LEU A 34 8.80 -17.39 18.10
N LEU A 35 9.85 -18.19 18.30
CA LEU A 35 9.91 -19.55 17.74
C LEU A 35 8.90 -20.49 18.39
N SER A 36 8.60 -20.35 19.69
CA SER A 36 7.54 -21.13 20.34
C SER A 36 6.16 -20.78 19.78
N GLU A 37 5.87 -19.50 19.58
CA GLU A 37 4.64 -19.03 18.91
C GLU A 37 4.52 -19.58 17.48
N ALA A 38 5.64 -19.68 16.74
CA ALA A 38 5.68 -20.25 15.39
C ALA A 38 5.44 -21.78 15.37
N HIS A 39 5.72 -22.47 16.48
CA HIS A 39 5.58 -23.92 16.61
C HIS A 39 4.33 -24.34 17.40
N GLU A 40 3.52 -23.40 17.88
CA GLU A 40 2.24 -23.75 18.53
C GLU A 40 1.37 -24.56 17.55
N SER A 41 1.39 -25.88 17.74
CA SER A 41 0.59 -26.86 17.01
C SER A 41 -0.65 -27.18 17.82
N GLY A 42 -1.79 -26.62 17.46
CA GLY A 42 -3.08 -26.91 18.08
C GLY A 42 -4.17 -27.09 17.04
N ALA A 43 -5.38 -27.44 17.47
CA ALA A 43 -6.56 -27.58 16.60
C ALA A 43 -6.88 -26.33 15.74
N HIS A 44 -6.15 -25.26 15.93
CA HIS A 44 -6.26 -23.96 15.22
C HIS A 44 -5.01 -23.60 14.40
N SER A 45 -4.02 -24.49 14.27
CA SER A 45 -2.83 -24.24 13.43
C SER A 45 -3.18 -24.24 11.94
N LEU A 46 -2.57 -23.31 11.18
CA LEU A 46 -2.75 -23.23 9.73
C LEU A 46 -2.09 -24.43 9.04
N LYS A 47 -2.71 -24.98 7.99
CA LYS A 47 -2.14 -26.09 7.23
C LYS A 47 -0.97 -25.60 6.38
N ARG A 48 0.20 -26.18 6.53
CA ARG A 48 1.39 -25.92 5.71
C ARG A 48 1.23 -26.55 4.31
N THR A 49 0.69 -25.76 3.38
CA THR A 49 0.38 -26.23 2.00
C THR A 49 1.16 -25.49 0.93
N LEU A 50 1.69 -24.29 1.22
CA LEU A 50 2.32 -23.42 0.26
C LEU A 50 3.79 -23.79 0.03
N GLY A 51 4.13 -24.16 -1.21
CA GLY A 51 5.52 -24.34 -1.66
C GLY A 51 6.06 -23.05 -2.32
N PRO A 52 7.31 -23.06 -2.83
CA PRO A 52 7.95 -21.86 -3.39
C PRO A 52 7.19 -21.29 -4.58
N PHE A 53 6.61 -22.13 -5.44
CA PHE A 53 5.82 -21.69 -6.59
C PHE A 53 4.54 -20.96 -6.15
N GLN A 54 3.80 -21.51 -5.17
CA GLN A 54 2.58 -20.88 -4.65
C GLN A 54 2.90 -19.57 -3.93
N LEU A 55 4.01 -19.48 -3.20
CA LEU A 55 4.46 -18.26 -2.54
C LEU A 55 4.90 -17.20 -3.55
N THR A 56 5.61 -17.58 -4.61
CA THR A 56 5.92 -16.67 -5.73
C THR A 56 4.65 -16.18 -6.41
N ALA A 57 3.71 -17.08 -6.71
CA ALA A 57 2.42 -16.71 -7.30
C ALA A 57 1.62 -15.77 -6.38
N LEU A 58 1.64 -16.01 -5.06
CA LEU A 58 1.03 -15.12 -4.08
C LEU A 58 1.65 -13.73 -4.13
N GLY A 59 3.00 -13.64 -4.13
CA GLY A 59 3.71 -12.37 -4.23
C GLY A 59 3.40 -11.63 -5.54
N VAL A 60 3.49 -12.29 -6.69
CA VAL A 60 3.10 -11.73 -7.99
C VAL A 60 1.65 -11.27 -7.97
N GLY A 61 0.75 -12.04 -7.35
CA GLY A 61 -0.66 -11.69 -7.22
C GLY A 61 -0.93 -10.50 -6.32
N ALA A 62 -0.16 -10.33 -5.25
CA ALA A 62 -0.25 -9.17 -4.37
C ALA A 62 0.33 -7.89 -5.02
N VAL A 63 1.41 -8.04 -5.78
CA VAL A 63 2.16 -6.93 -6.40
C VAL A 63 1.46 -6.42 -7.67
N ILE A 64 1.04 -7.30 -8.61
CA ILE A 64 0.37 -6.88 -9.84
C ILE A 64 -1.05 -6.37 -9.54
N GLY A 65 -1.24 -5.07 -9.58
CA GLY A 65 -2.50 -4.39 -9.24
C GLY A 65 -2.55 -2.94 -9.70
N ALA A 66 -3.01 -2.04 -8.84
CA ALA A 66 -3.19 -0.62 -9.15
C ALA A 66 -1.90 0.07 -9.63
N GLY A 67 -0.74 -0.38 -9.16
CA GLY A 67 0.53 0.20 -9.55
C GLY A 67 0.76 0.21 -11.07
N ILE A 68 0.53 -0.91 -11.74
CA ILE A 68 0.75 -1.01 -13.18
C ILE A 68 -0.48 -0.59 -13.99
N PHE A 69 -1.69 -1.00 -13.58
CA PHE A 69 -2.89 -0.74 -14.34
C PHE A 69 -3.38 0.71 -14.23
N VAL A 70 -3.04 1.43 -13.15
CA VAL A 70 -3.52 2.78 -12.86
C VAL A 70 -2.38 3.77 -12.72
N LEU A 71 -1.43 3.53 -11.80
CA LEU A 71 -0.42 4.54 -11.46
C LEU A 71 0.67 4.72 -12.51
N ALA A 72 0.81 3.79 -13.47
CA ALA A 72 1.73 3.94 -14.59
C ALA A 72 1.43 5.18 -15.45
N GLY A 73 0.15 5.58 -15.56
CA GLY A 73 -0.25 6.81 -16.26
C GLY A 73 0.31 8.06 -15.60
N LEU A 74 0.09 8.20 -14.31
CA LEU A 74 0.66 9.31 -13.53
C LEU A 74 2.20 9.27 -13.52
N GLY A 75 2.79 8.08 -13.39
CA GLY A 75 4.23 7.90 -13.47
C GLY A 75 4.82 8.40 -14.80
N ALA A 76 4.11 8.20 -15.91
CA ALA A 76 4.51 8.72 -17.23
C ALA A 76 4.53 10.25 -17.25
N HIS A 77 3.60 10.93 -16.59
CA HIS A 77 3.59 12.39 -16.49
C HIS A 77 4.74 12.95 -15.64
N TYR A 78 5.24 12.19 -14.65
CA TYR A 78 6.41 12.58 -13.83
C TYR A 78 7.74 12.33 -14.54
N ALA A 79 7.87 11.23 -15.27
CA ALA A 79 9.16 10.77 -15.79
C ALA A 79 9.30 10.86 -17.32
N GLY A 80 8.19 11.08 -18.04
CA GLY A 80 8.16 10.92 -19.48
C GLY A 80 8.40 9.47 -19.93
N PRO A 81 9.01 9.24 -21.10
CA PRO A 81 9.47 7.90 -21.51
C PRO A 81 10.44 7.25 -20.53
N GLY A 82 11.17 8.06 -19.73
CA GLY A 82 12.01 7.62 -18.61
C GLY A 82 11.30 6.85 -17.52
N LEU A 83 9.97 6.66 -17.59
CA LEU A 83 9.18 5.79 -16.72
C LEU A 83 9.77 4.38 -16.59
N MET A 84 10.35 3.84 -17.67
CA MET A 84 11.04 2.54 -17.63
C MET A 84 12.16 2.53 -16.60
N LEU A 85 12.97 3.61 -16.55
CA LEU A 85 14.04 3.76 -15.56
C LEU A 85 13.50 4.02 -14.15
N SER A 86 12.32 4.65 -14.05
CA SER A 86 11.65 4.79 -12.76
C SER A 86 11.26 3.42 -12.16
N PHE A 87 10.77 2.48 -12.98
CA PHE A 87 10.52 1.11 -12.54
C PHE A 87 11.81 0.36 -12.15
N VAL A 88 12.92 0.57 -12.89
CA VAL A 88 14.23 0.02 -12.49
C VAL A 88 14.66 0.56 -11.13
N LEU A 89 14.57 1.86 -10.91
CA LEU A 89 14.98 2.52 -9.68
C LEU A 89 14.16 2.04 -8.47
N SER A 90 12.84 1.99 -8.61
CA SER A 90 11.94 1.45 -7.58
C SER A 90 12.20 -0.05 -7.34
N GLY A 91 12.37 -0.82 -8.42
CA GLY A 91 12.68 -2.24 -8.34
C GLY A 91 13.99 -2.53 -7.61
N LEU A 92 15.03 -1.71 -7.79
CA LEU A 92 16.29 -1.82 -7.05
C LEU A 92 16.09 -1.53 -5.56
N GLY A 93 15.36 -0.46 -5.21
CA GLY A 93 15.04 -0.14 -3.81
C GLY A 93 14.30 -1.30 -3.13
N CYS A 94 13.29 -1.86 -3.82
CA CYS A 94 12.55 -3.04 -3.36
C CYS A 94 13.41 -4.30 -3.29
N ALA A 95 14.32 -4.53 -4.24
CA ALA A 95 15.18 -5.70 -4.26
C ALA A 95 16.15 -5.72 -3.06
N PHE A 96 16.77 -4.58 -2.75
CA PHE A 96 17.66 -4.48 -1.58
C PHE A 96 16.88 -4.66 -0.26
N ALA A 97 15.71 -4.05 -0.12
CA ALA A 97 14.84 -4.26 1.02
C ALA A 97 14.31 -5.70 1.07
N GLY A 98 13.90 -6.26 -0.06
CA GLY A 98 13.39 -7.63 -0.18
C GLY A 98 14.40 -8.70 0.24
N LEU A 99 15.69 -8.50 -0.05
CA LEU A 99 16.77 -9.36 0.45
C LEU A 99 16.86 -9.31 1.99
N CYS A 100 16.69 -8.13 2.59
CA CYS A 100 16.66 -7.97 4.05
C CYS A 100 15.42 -8.63 4.66
N TYR A 101 14.26 -8.45 4.04
CA TYR A 101 13.01 -9.15 4.41
C TYR A 101 13.15 -10.66 4.33
N ALA A 102 13.80 -11.17 3.28
CA ALA A 102 14.01 -12.60 3.08
C ALA A 102 14.85 -13.23 4.21
N GLU A 103 15.86 -12.50 4.72
CA GLU A 103 16.63 -12.96 5.89
C GLU A 103 15.76 -13.08 7.14
N PHE A 104 14.95 -12.05 7.43
CA PHE A 104 14.04 -12.09 8.58
C PHE A 104 12.95 -13.15 8.42
N ALA A 105 12.34 -13.26 7.24
CA ALA A 105 11.30 -14.24 6.99
C ALA A 105 11.79 -15.69 7.14
N ALA A 106 13.06 -15.95 6.77
CA ALA A 106 13.68 -17.24 6.97
C ALA A 106 14.02 -17.53 8.45
N MET A 107 14.34 -16.49 9.24
CA MET A 107 14.71 -16.63 10.66
C MET A 107 13.49 -16.69 11.57
N ILE A 108 12.47 -15.88 11.30
CA ILE A 108 11.27 -15.69 12.14
C ILE A 108 10.03 -15.96 11.29
N PRO A 109 9.65 -17.23 11.09
CA PRO A 109 8.53 -17.58 10.22
C PRO A 109 7.18 -17.38 10.91
N LEU A 110 6.88 -16.10 11.27
CA LEU A 110 5.64 -15.63 11.87
C LEU A 110 4.90 -14.66 10.95
N ALA A 111 3.58 -14.63 11.06
CA ALA A 111 2.69 -13.85 10.20
C ALA A 111 2.63 -12.33 10.52
N GLY A 112 3.61 -11.78 11.22
CA GLY A 112 3.61 -10.38 11.65
C GLY A 112 4.39 -9.41 10.75
N SER A 113 5.02 -9.89 9.65
CA SER A 113 5.84 -9.07 8.74
C SER A 113 6.88 -8.20 9.50
N ALA A 114 7.14 -6.99 9.00
CA ALA A 114 8.10 -6.04 9.57
C ALA A 114 7.85 -5.71 11.06
N TYR A 115 6.59 -5.72 11.52
CA TYR A 115 6.24 -5.52 12.93
C TYR A 115 6.96 -6.53 13.83
N THR A 116 6.86 -7.82 13.50
CA THR A 116 7.49 -8.90 14.28
C THR A 116 9.02 -8.81 14.22
N TYR A 117 9.57 -8.46 13.07
CA TYR A 117 11.02 -8.31 12.90
C TYR A 117 11.59 -7.18 13.74
N ALA A 118 10.91 -6.03 13.77
CA ALA A 118 11.30 -4.92 14.63
C ALA A 118 11.19 -5.27 16.13
N TYR A 119 10.15 -6.02 16.50
CA TYR A 119 9.97 -6.46 17.89
C TYR A 119 11.11 -7.38 18.36
N ALA A 120 11.61 -8.22 17.46
CA ALA A 120 12.74 -9.11 17.74
C ALA A 120 14.10 -8.39 17.83
N THR A 121 14.23 -7.21 17.19
CA THR A 121 15.55 -6.60 16.94
C THR A 121 15.74 -5.22 17.53
N LEU A 122 14.77 -4.35 17.36
CA LEU A 122 14.82 -2.93 17.74
C LEU A 122 14.04 -2.63 19.03
N GLY A 123 13.15 -3.54 19.42
CA GLY A 123 12.32 -3.44 20.62
C GLY A 123 10.92 -2.90 20.37
N GLU A 124 10.14 -2.83 21.44
CA GLU A 124 8.70 -2.59 21.43
C GLU A 124 8.30 -1.27 20.78
N LEU A 125 9.01 -0.18 21.07
CA LEU A 125 8.69 1.12 20.50
C LEU A 125 8.82 1.13 18.97
N PHE A 126 9.89 0.54 18.43
CA PHE A 126 10.06 0.44 16.98
C PHE A 126 9.06 -0.53 16.36
N ALA A 127 8.73 -1.63 17.03
CA ALA A 127 7.66 -2.51 16.59
C ALA A 127 6.32 -1.76 16.51
N TRP A 128 6.00 -0.95 17.54
CA TRP A 128 4.82 -0.11 17.51
C TRP A 128 4.81 0.86 16.33
N ILE A 129 5.92 1.59 16.11
CA ILE A 129 6.05 2.55 14.99
C ILE A 129 5.78 1.85 13.67
N ILE A 130 6.41 0.71 13.41
CA ILE A 130 6.19 -0.06 12.17
C ILE A 130 4.77 -0.60 12.09
N GLY A 131 4.23 -1.18 13.17
CA GLY A 131 2.86 -1.70 13.17
C GLY A 131 1.82 -0.60 12.91
N TRP A 132 2.04 0.59 13.46
CA TRP A 132 1.21 1.77 13.23
C TRP A 132 1.34 2.29 11.79
N ASP A 133 2.54 2.26 11.24
CA ASP A 133 2.84 2.65 9.86
C ASP A 133 2.23 1.66 8.85
N LEU A 134 2.38 0.35 9.07
CA LEU A 134 1.71 -0.68 8.29
C LEU A 134 0.17 -0.52 8.30
N THR A 135 -0.40 -0.02 9.39
CA THR A 135 -1.83 0.28 9.44
C THR A 135 -2.20 1.38 8.45
N LEU A 136 -1.39 2.42 8.31
CA LEU A 136 -1.58 3.46 7.29
C LEU A 136 -1.37 2.88 5.88
N GLU A 137 -0.30 2.15 5.68
CA GLU A 137 0.05 1.54 4.40
C GLU A 137 -1.10 0.72 3.82
N TYR A 138 -1.58 -0.27 4.58
CA TYR A 138 -2.64 -1.15 4.11
C TYR A 138 -3.99 -0.44 3.95
N ALA A 139 -4.33 0.52 4.85
CA ALA A 139 -5.58 1.28 4.74
C ALA A 139 -5.59 2.15 3.50
N MET A 140 -4.53 2.95 3.32
CA MET A 140 -4.39 3.82 2.16
C MET A 140 -4.19 3.00 0.89
N GLY A 141 -3.48 1.86 0.97
CA GLY A 141 -3.32 0.92 -0.13
C GLY A 141 -4.65 0.38 -0.63
N ALA A 142 -5.52 -0.10 0.27
CA ALA A 142 -6.86 -0.55 -0.07
C ALA A 142 -7.72 0.58 -0.67
N SER A 143 -7.59 1.81 -0.13
CA SER A 143 -8.28 2.99 -0.66
C SER A 143 -7.80 3.36 -2.07
N THR A 144 -6.49 3.32 -2.33
CA THR A 144 -5.91 3.56 -3.66
C THR A 144 -6.42 2.53 -4.67
N VAL A 145 -6.44 1.25 -4.26
CA VAL A 145 -6.91 0.15 -5.10
C VAL A 145 -8.42 0.28 -5.38
N SER A 146 -9.23 0.72 -4.41
CA SER A 146 -10.68 0.92 -4.62
C SER A 146 -10.96 2.05 -5.61
N SER A 147 -10.23 3.18 -5.52
CA SER A 147 -10.31 4.26 -6.51
C SER A 147 -9.87 3.81 -7.91
N GLY A 148 -8.75 3.08 -8.00
CA GLY A 148 -8.29 2.52 -9.27
C GLY A 148 -9.25 1.49 -9.86
N TRP A 149 -9.90 0.68 -9.02
CA TRP A 149 -10.95 -0.25 -9.43
C TRP A 149 -12.15 0.51 -9.99
N SER A 150 -12.56 1.59 -9.33
CA SER A 150 -13.64 2.45 -9.80
C SER A 150 -13.37 3.01 -11.20
N ASN A 151 -12.15 3.48 -11.47
CA ASN A 151 -11.78 4.00 -12.79
C ASN A 151 -12.01 2.95 -13.88
N HIS A 152 -11.54 1.71 -13.68
CA HIS A 152 -11.76 0.62 -14.63
C HIS A 152 -13.22 0.16 -14.69
N PHE A 153 -13.96 0.29 -13.59
CA PHE A 153 -15.39 0.00 -13.57
C PHE A 153 -16.19 1.01 -14.41
N ILE A 154 -15.82 2.28 -14.35
CA ILE A 154 -16.41 3.33 -15.21
C ILE A 154 -16.10 3.06 -16.69
N GLU A 155 -14.85 2.68 -17.01
CA GLU A 155 -14.50 2.23 -18.37
C GLU A 155 -15.31 1.01 -18.81
N MET A 156 -15.56 0.07 -17.91
CA MET A 156 -16.42 -1.08 -18.20
C MET A 156 -17.87 -0.65 -18.45
N LEU A 157 -18.41 0.30 -17.69
CA LEU A 157 -19.75 0.84 -17.94
C LEU A 157 -19.85 1.54 -19.30
N ASP A 158 -18.81 2.27 -19.70
CA ASP A 158 -18.71 2.91 -21.03
C ASP A 158 -18.79 1.87 -22.17
N ILE A 159 -18.20 0.66 -22.00
CA ILE A 159 -18.33 -0.45 -22.95
C ILE A 159 -19.80 -0.83 -23.19
N PHE A 160 -20.61 -0.77 -22.13
CA PHE A 160 -22.04 -1.06 -22.19
C PHE A 160 -22.91 0.18 -22.47
N HIS A 161 -22.29 1.31 -22.85
CA HIS A 161 -22.96 2.61 -23.05
C HIS A 161 -23.73 3.14 -21.83
N ILE A 162 -23.34 2.71 -20.64
CA ILE A 162 -23.91 3.19 -19.36
C ILE A 162 -23.02 4.33 -18.86
N LYS A 163 -23.57 5.55 -18.84
CA LYS A 163 -22.86 6.73 -18.34
C LYS A 163 -23.19 7.00 -16.88
N MET A 164 -22.16 7.13 -16.08
CA MET A 164 -22.28 7.52 -14.68
C MET A 164 -21.98 9.02 -14.54
N PRO A 165 -22.78 9.78 -13.78
CA PRO A 165 -22.51 11.20 -13.53
C PRO A 165 -21.14 11.39 -12.86
N LEU A 166 -20.41 12.44 -13.25
CA LEU A 166 -19.04 12.69 -12.74
C LEU A 166 -18.99 12.79 -11.21
N TRP A 167 -19.98 13.42 -10.59
CA TRP A 167 -20.04 13.59 -9.15
C TRP A 167 -20.30 12.30 -8.35
N LEU A 168 -20.73 11.21 -9.01
CA LEU A 168 -20.81 9.86 -8.43
C LEU A 168 -19.67 8.95 -8.88
N ALA A 169 -18.98 9.31 -9.97
CA ALA A 169 -17.92 8.50 -10.57
C ALA A 169 -16.57 8.75 -9.89
N TYR A 170 -16.31 9.97 -9.42
CA TYR A 170 -15.02 10.41 -8.91
C TYR A 170 -15.14 11.16 -7.59
N ASP A 171 -14.05 11.23 -6.83
CA ASP A 171 -13.91 12.17 -5.73
C ASP A 171 -14.06 13.63 -6.23
N HIS A 172 -14.33 14.54 -5.29
CA HIS A 172 -14.60 15.95 -5.60
C HIS A 172 -13.52 16.61 -6.49
N TRP A 173 -12.25 16.45 -6.12
CA TRP A 173 -11.16 17.11 -6.84
C TRP A 173 -10.92 16.51 -8.22
N THR A 174 -11.06 15.20 -8.36
CA THR A 174 -10.95 14.51 -9.65
C THR A 174 -12.13 14.86 -10.54
N ALA A 175 -13.36 14.90 -10.01
CA ALA A 175 -14.54 15.29 -10.76
C ALA A 175 -14.43 16.73 -11.29
N LEU A 176 -13.97 17.67 -10.47
CA LEU A 176 -13.73 19.05 -10.89
C LEU A 176 -12.64 19.15 -11.96
N ARG A 177 -11.49 18.50 -11.77
CA ARG A 177 -10.40 18.50 -12.77
C ARG A 177 -10.87 17.93 -14.11
N THR A 178 -11.71 16.90 -14.07
CA THR A 178 -12.28 16.28 -15.26
C THR A 178 -13.29 17.20 -15.97
N ALA A 179 -14.11 17.92 -15.21
CA ALA A 179 -15.10 18.87 -15.74
C ALA A 179 -14.43 20.14 -16.28
N GLU A 180 -13.43 20.66 -15.59
CA GLU A 180 -12.77 21.93 -15.96
C GLU A 180 -11.80 21.77 -17.14
N ASN A 181 -11.13 20.64 -17.26
CA ASN A 181 -10.03 20.40 -18.18
C ASN A 181 -8.87 21.42 -18.01
N ILE A 182 -7.63 21.01 -18.23
CA ILE A 182 -6.45 21.86 -18.02
C ILE A 182 -6.48 23.10 -18.93
N VAL A 183 -6.84 22.92 -20.20
CA VAL A 183 -6.84 24.02 -21.19
C VAL A 183 -7.92 25.06 -20.89
N ALA A 184 -9.17 24.59 -20.64
CA ALA A 184 -10.27 25.49 -20.30
C ALA A 184 -10.02 26.23 -18.99
N ARG A 185 -9.44 25.55 -17.99
CA ARG A 185 -9.04 26.16 -16.73
C ARG A 185 -8.02 27.29 -16.91
N GLN A 186 -6.98 27.06 -17.71
CA GLN A 186 -5.98 28.08 -18.01
C GLN A 186 -6.59 29.28 -18.73
N MET A 187 -7.48 29.05 -19.71
CA MET A 187 -8.17 30.11 -20.44
C MET A 187 -9.07 30.96 -19.52
N VAL A 188 -9.84 30.33 -18.63
CA VAL A 188 -10.70 31.07 -17.69
C VAL A 188 -9.87 31.86 -16.69
N GLN A 189 -8.81 31.28 -16.13
CA GLN A 189 -7.93 31.97 -15.17
C GLN A 189 -7.13 33.12 -15.81
N ALA A 190 -6.76 32.99 -17.09
CA ALA A 190 -6.12 34.08 -17.83
C ALA A 190 -7.05 35.26 -18.06
N ASN A 191 -8.36 35.02 -18.27
CA ASN A 191 -9.36 36.04 -18.52
C ASN A 191 -9.93 36.65 -17.22
N ASP A 192 -10.04 35.84 -16.14
CA ASP A 192 -10.53 36.30 -14.84
C ASP A 192 -9.84 35.54 -13.69
N PRO A 193 -8.70 36.08 -13.20
CA PRO A 193 -7.94 35.46 -12.12
C PRO A 193 -8.68 35.44 -10.76
N SER A 194 -9.76 36.21 -10.60
CA SER A 194 -10.52 36.31 -9.34
C SER A 194 -11.45 35.11 -9.13
N LEU A 195 -11.78 34.38 -10.19
CA LEU A 195 -12.67 33.23 -10.12
C LEU A 195 -11.96 32.03 -9.48
N ALA A 196 -12.48 31.56 -8.36
CA ALA A 196 -11.96 30.37 -7.67
C ALA A 196 -12.29 29.10 -8.47
N PRO A 197 -11.30 28.28 -8.85
CA PRO A 197 -11.54 27.00 -9.50
C PRO A 197 -12.52 26.14 -8.69
N GLY A 198 -13.43 25.45 -9.38
CA GLY A 198 -14.48 24.64 -8.77
C GLY A 198 -15.71 25.40 -8.30
N SER A 199 -15.72 26.73 -8.35
CA SER A 199 -16.92 27.52 -8.07
C SER A 199 -17.94 27.42 -9.21
N GLN A 200 -19.23 27.63 -8.91
CA GLN A 200 -20.28 27.67 -9.94
C GLN A 200 -19.99 28.72 -11.01
N ALA A 201 -19.48 29.89 -10.60
CA ALA A 201 -19.11 30.94 -11.52
C ALA A 201 -17.97 30.53 -12.46
N PHE A 202 -16.97 29.80 -11.94
CA PHE A 202 -15.88 29.26 -12.72
C PHE A 202 -16.35 28.21 -13.73
N LEU A 203 -17.19 27.24 -13.28
CA LEU A 203 -17.75 26.20 -14.14
C LEU A 203 -18.66 26.77 -15.24
N ASN A 204 -19.44 27.83 -14.97
CA ASN A 204 -20.20 28.54 -15.97
C ASN A 204 -19.28 29.15 -17.02
N LYS A 205 -18.17 29.76 -16.61
CA LYS A 205 -17.20 30.34 -17.54
C LYS A 205 -16.47 29.28 -18.36
N VAL A 206 -16.20 28.10 -17.76
CA VAL A 206 -15.69 26.93 -18.49
C VAL A 206 -16.67 26.49 -19.58
N MET A 207 -17.98 26.50 -19.32
CA MET A 207 -19.00 26.19 -20.31
C MET A 207 -18.99 27.18 -21.47
N ASP A 208 -18.90 28.50 -21.17
CA ASP A 208 -18.84 29.55 -22.20
C ASP A 208 -17.63 29.37 -23.12
N VAL A 209 -16.44 29.10 -22.53
CA VAL A 209 -15.20 28.86 -23.27
C VAL A 209 -15.26 27.55 -24.05
N ALA A 210 -15.81 26.49 -23.43
CA ALA A 210 -15.87 25.16 -24.03
C ALA A 210 -16.94 25.03 -25.12
N GLY A 211 -18.02 25.81 -25.06
CA GLY A 211 -19.11 25.79 -26.04
C GLY A 211 -18.65 25.99 -27.47
N ALA A 212 -17.52 26.70 -27.67
CA ALA A 212 -16.90 26.89 -28.96
C ALA A 212 -15.95 25.74 -29.40
N HIS A 213 -15.55 24.83 -28.50
CA HIS A 213 -14.44 23.91 -28.71
C HIS A 213 -14.74 22.42 -28.42
N SER A 214 -15.65 22.09 -27.47
CA SER A 214 -15.90 20.70 -27.08
C SER A 214 -17.26 20.49 -26.40
N ALA A 215 -18.18 19.81 -27.10
CA ALA A 215 -19.48 19.41 -26.55
C ALA A 215 -19.35 18.50 -25.32
N GLU A 216 -18.32 17.67 -25.25
CA GLU A 216 -18.06 16.78 -24.13
C GLU A 216 -17.64 17.56 -22.87
N LEU A 217 -16.84 18.60 -23.03
CA LEU A 217 -16.44 19.46 -21.90
C LEU A 217 -17.64 20.23 -21.35
N VAL A 218 -18.51 20.76 -22.23
CA VAL A 218 -19.79 21.39 -21.85
C VAL A 218 -20.65 20.41 -21.04
N ARG A 219 -20.78 19.17 -21.50
CA ARG A 219 -21.54 18.13 -20.79
C ARG A 219 -20.99 17.91 -19.39
N ARG A 220 -19.66 17.73 -19.25
CA ARG A 220 -18.99 17.49 -17.95
C ARG A 220 -19.15 18.65 -16.99
N ALA A 221 -18.95 19.88 -17.47
CA ALA A 221 -19.17 21.08 -16.67
C ALA A 221 -20.62 21.19 -16.20
N THR A 222 -21.60 20.90 -17.10
CA THR A 222 -23.03 20.88 -16.77
C THR A 222 -23.36 19.82 -15.71
N GLU A 223 -22.76 18.64 -15.81
CA GLU A 223 -22.97 17.58 -14.79
C GLU A 223 -22.48 18.03 -13.40
N MET A 224 -21.34 18.73 -13.33
CA MET A 224 -20.84 19.25 -12.05
C MET A 224 -21.66 20.43 -11.53
N LEU A 225 -22.18 21.28 -12.39
CA LEU A 225 -23.08 22.38 -12.00
C LEU A 225 -24.41 21.87 -11.42
N ASN A 226 -24.89 20.74 -11.95
CA ASN A 226 -26.12 20.09 -11.48
C ASN A 226 -25.89 19.09 -10.32
N ALA A 227 -24.63 18.93 -9.86
CA ALA A 227 -24.33 18.06 -8.73
C ALA A 227 -24.96 18.59 -7.44
N PRO A 228 -25.33 17.72 -6.49
CA PRO A 228 -25.73 18.14 -5.16
C PRO A 228 -24.67 19.03 -4.53
N THR A 229 -25.07 20.06 -3.83
CA THR A 229 -24.14 21.00 -3.18
C THR A 229 -24.24 20.89 -1.66
N ILE A 230 -23.08 20.97 -0.97
CA ILE A 230 -22.99 21.13 0.48
C ILE A 230 -22.30 22.48 0.72
N PHE A 231 -22.96 23.39 1.43
CA PHE A 231 -22.49 24.77 1.64
C PHE A 231 -22.10 25.50 0.34
N GLY A 232 -22.84 25.24 -0.77
CA GLY A 232 -22.58 25.86 -2.07
C GLY A 232 -21.40 25.25 -2.86
N VAL A 233 -20.79 24.16 -2.38
CA VAL A 233 -19.73 23.44 -3.08
C VAL A 233 -20.32 22.17 -3.70
N PRO A 234 -20.11 21.91 -5.03
CA PRO A 234 -20.57 20.68 -5.67
C PRO A 234 -19.96 19.45 -4.98
N VAL A 235 -20.75 18.46 -4.69
CA VAL A 235 -20.26 17.20 -4.10
C VAL A 235 -19.67 16.30 -5.18
N GLY A 236 -18.51 15.72 -4.91
CA GLY A 236 -17.97 14.58 -5.66
C GLY A 236 -17.73 13.42 -4.71
N PHE A 237 -18.30 12.27 -5.02
CA PHE A 237 -18.21 11.07 -4.20
C PHE A 237 -18.06 9.83 -5.09
N ASN A 238 -16.92 9.16 -5.00
CA ASN A 238 -16.64 7.97 -5.79
C ASN A 238 -17.43 6.76 -5.25
N LEU A 239 -18.68 6.65 -5.70
CA LEU A 239 -19.61 5.59 -5.28
C LEU A 239 -19.11 4.17 -5.60
N PRO A 240 -18.59 3.87 -6.80
CA PRO A 240 -18.07 2.52 -7.06
C PRO A 240 -16.92 2.13 -6.14
N ALA A 241 -15.99 3.06 -5.84
CA ALA A 241 -14.89 2.81 -4.90
C ALA A 241 -15.41 2.50 -3.49
N PHE A 242 -16.42 3.25 -3.03
CA PHE A 242 -17.08 3.00 -1.76
C PHE A 242 -17.73 1.62 -1.70
N LEU A 243 -18.52 1.28 -2.71
CA LEU A 243 -19.28 0.03 -2.74
C LEU A 243 -18.36 -1.19 -2.83
N ILE A 244 -17.34 -1.18 -3.68
CA ILE A 244 -16.44 -2.33 -3.80
C ILE A 244 -15.66 -2.57 -2.51
N ALA A 245 -15.20 -1.52 -1.82
CA ALA A 245 -14.53 -1.66 -0.54
C ALA A 245 -15.45 -2.28 0.52
N LEU A 246 -16.75 -1.91 0.55
CA LEU A 246 -17.73 -2.52 1.43
C LEU A 246 -18.03 -3.97 1.06
N VAL A 247 -18.14 -4.30 -0.22
CA VAL A 247 -18.34 -5.68 -0.69
C VAL A 247 -17.18 -6.57 -0.24
N ILE A 248 -15.93 -6.14 -0.47
CA ILE A 248 -14.74 -6.89 -0.03
C ILE A 248 -14.70 -7.01 1.50
N THR A 249 -15.06 -5.96 2.22
CA THR A 249 -15.16 -6.00 3.69
C THR A 249 -16.18 -7.05 4.14
N GLY A 250 -17.35 -7.07 3.54
CA GLY A 250 -18.39 -8.08 3.83
C GLY A 250 -17.88 -9.50 3.58
N ILE A 251 -17.23 -9.73 2.45
CA ILE A 251 -16.60 -11.01 2.10
C ILE A 251 -15.58 -11.42 3.18
N LEU A 252 -14.69 -10.52 3.62
CA LEU A 252 -13.69 -10.79 4.65
C LEU A 252 -14.31 -11.08 6.03
N VAL A 253 -15.40 -10.41 6.39
CA VAL A 253 -16.14 -10.68 7.65
C VAL A 253 -16.76 -12.07 7.63
N LEU A 254 -17.38 -12.46 6.51
CA LEU A 254 -17.96 -13.80 6.34
C LEU A 254 -16.91 -14.91 6.34
N GLY A 255 -15.66 -14.56 6.07
CA GLY A 255 -14.52 -15.48 6.01
C GLY A 255 -14.51 -16.25 4.71
N ILE A 256 -13.65 -15.87 3.80
CA ILE A 256 -13.39 -16.65 2.61
C ILE A 256 -12.55 -17.86 3.05
N LYS A 257 -13.09 -19.05 2.84
CA LYS A 257 -12.24 -20.22 2.65
C LYS A 257 -11.64 -20.09 1.26
N GLU A 258 -10.74 -19.16 1.08
CA GLU A 258 -10.03 -19.02 -0.19
C GLU A 258 -9.27 -20.31 -0.46
N SER A 259 -9.80 -21.06 -1.40
CA SER A 259 -9.03 -22.11 -2.01
C SER A 259 -7.78 -21.44 -2.61
N ALA A 260 -6.59 -21.88 -2.24
CA ALA A 260 -5.34 -21.46 -2.87
C ALA A 260 -5.42 -21.54 -4.42
N ARG A 261 -6.32 -22.36 -4.94
CA ARG A 261 -6.67 -22.48 -6.36
C ARG A 261 -7.35 -21.24 -6.92
N PHE A 262 -8.30 -20.62 -6.19
CA PHE A 262 -9.00 -19.42 -6.65
C PHE A 262 -8.02 -18.25 -6.77
N ASN A 263 -7.17 -18.04 -5.75
CA ASN A 263 -6.14 -17.01 -5.80
C ASN A 263 -5.13 -17.27 -6.94
N ALA A 264 -4.67 -18.51 -7.09
CA ALA A 264 -3.79 -18.88 -8.20
C ALA A 264 -4.42 -18.64 -9.58
N THR A 265 -5.72 -18.90 -9.74
CA THR A 265 -6.44 -18.64 -10.99
C THR A 265 -6.46 -17.15 -11.31
N ILE A 266 -6.77 -16.29 -10.34
CA ILE A 266 -6.75 -14.83 -10.53
C ILE A 266 -5.33 -14.35 -10.89
N VAL A 267 -4.30 -14.90 -10.24
CA VAL A 267 -2.90 -14.56 -10.56
C VAL A 267 -2.54 -14.94 -11.99
N VAL A 268 -2.95 -16.13 -12.45
CA VAL A 268 -2.75 -16.56 -13.84
C VAL A 268 -3.43 -15.61 -14.81
N ILE A 269 -4.69 -15.20 -14.53
CA ILE A 269 -5.42 -14.24 -15.37
C ILE A 269 -4.67 -12.90 -15.43
N LYS A 270 -4.23 -12.34 -14.29
CA LYS A 270 -3.49 -11.08 -14.25
C LYS A 270 -2.20 -11.13 -15.07
N VAL A 271 -1.40 -12.16 -14.86
CA VAL A 271 -0.14 -12.35 -15.58
C VAL A 271 -0.40 -12.53 -17.07
N ALA A 272 -1.43 -13.31 -17.43
CA ALA A 272 -1.84 -13.49 -18.84
C ALA A 272 -2.25 -12.15 -19.49
N VAL A 273 -3.00 -11.31 -18.78
CA VAL A 273 -3.38 -9.97 -19.27
C VAL A 273 -2.16 -9.07 -19.44
N VAL A 274 -1.22 -9.06 -18.48
CA VAL A 274 0.02 -8.26 -18.59
C VAL A 274 0.87 -8.75 -19.76
N LEU A 275 1.03 -10.06 -19.92
CA LEU A 275 1.74 -10.65 -21.07
C LEU A 275 1.03 -10.35 -22.39
N PHE A 276 -0.30 -10.37 -22.42
CA PHE A 276 -1.11 -9.98 -23.58
C PHE A 276 -0.87 -8.51 -23.94
N VAL A 277 -0.85 -7.60 -22.96
CA VAL A 277 -0.52 -6.18 -23.17
C VAL A 277 0.85 -6.04 -23.82
N VAL A 278 1.87 -6.74 -23.29
CA VAL A 278 3.23 -6.68 -23.83
C VAL A 278 3.28 -7.28 -25.24
N ALA A 279 2.76 -8.50 -25.43
CA ALA A 279 2.85 -9.22 -26.71
C ALA A 279 2.13 -8.52 -27.86
N LEU A 280 0.95 -7.93 -27.57
CA LEU A 280 0.19 -7.20 -28.57
C LEU A 280 0.73 -5.77 -28.74
N GLY A 281 1.02 -5.09 -27.64
CA GLY A 281 1.41 -3.67 -27.63
C GLY A 281 2.76 -3.39 -28.27
N VAL A 282 3.72 -4.32 -28.20
CA VAL A 282 5.02 -4.19 -28.88
C VAL A 282 4.88 -3.89 -30.39
N ARG A 283 3.83 -4.40 -31.04
CA ARG A 283 3.56 -4.14 -32.48
C ARG A 283 3.15 -2.70 -32.78
N TYR A 284 2.72 -1.96 -31.78
CA TYR A 284 2.21 -0.58 -31.90
C TYR A 284 3.16 0.45 -31.30
N ILE A 285 4.36 0.03 -30.90
CA ILE A 285 5.40 0.94 -30.42
C ILE A 285 5.87 1.83 -31.57
N ASN A 286 5.79 3.14 -31.35
CA ASN A 286 6.46 4.14 -32.15
C ASN A 286 7.65 4.71 -31.37
N THR A 287 8.86 4.37 -31.76
CA THR A 287 10.09 4.79 -31.08
C THR A 287 10.29 6.30 -31.05
N SER A 288 9.65 7.04 -31.98
CA SER A 288 9.66 8.52 -31.97
C SER A 288 9.02 9.09 -30.68
N ASN A 289 8.13 8.36 -30.03
CA ASN A 289 7.55 8.77 -28.72
C ASN A 289 8.59 8.84 -27.60
N TRP A 290 9.71 8.14 -27.74
CA TRP A 290 10.82 8.17 -26.78
C TRP A 290 11.84 9.26 -27.10
N GLY A 291 11.73 9.89 -28.28
CA GLY A 291 12.68 10.90 -28.78
C GLY A 291 14.01 10.30 -29.22
N SER A 292 14.88 11.17 -29.74
CA SER A 292 16.20 10.79 -30.29
C SER A 292 17.35 11.05 -29.30
N ASP A 293 17.11 11.77 -28.22
CA ASP A 293 18.11 12.21 -27.25
C ASP A 293 17.65 12.01 -25.80
N TRP A 294 18.58 12.19 -24.87
CA TRP A 294 18.30 12.04 -23.45
C TRP A 294 17.23 13.03 -22.94
N THR A 295 17.19 14.24 -23.46
CA THR A 295 16.24 15.28 -23.02
C THR A 295 14.81 14.98 -23.47
N SER A 296 14.64 14.33 -24.59
CA SER A 296 13.34 13.84 -25.07
C SER A 296 12.90 12.60 -24.31
N PHE A 297 13.84 11.68 -24.05
CA PHE A 297 13.57 10.44 -23.31
C PHE A 297 13.27 10.71 -21.83
N ALA A 298 14.01 11.59 -21.20
CA ALA A 298 13.87 11.97 -19.80
C ALA A 298 13.69 13.51 -19.67
N PRO A 299 12.49 14.03 -20.00
CA PRO A 299 12.26 15.47 -20.13
C PRO A 299 12.49 16.26 -18.85
N TYR A 300 12.42 15.59 -17.71
CA TYR A 300 12.73 16.15 -16.38
C TYR A 300 14.03 15.61 -15.80
N GLY A 301 14.87 14.95 -16.60
CA GLY A 301 16.14 14.36 -16.21
C GLY A 301 16.01 13.32 -15.08
N PHE A 302 17.10 13.10 -14.36
CA PHE A 302 17.11 12.19 -13.21
C PHE A 302 16.14 12.59 -12.09
N SER A 303 15.80 13.88 -11.99
CA SER A 303 14.83 14.37 -11.01
C SER A 303 13.43 13.83 -11.30
N GLY A 304 13.02 13.85 -12.59
CA GLY A 304 11.74 13.30 -13.02
C GLY A 304 11.68 11.77 -12.87
N ILE A 305 12.76 11.06 -13.28
CA ILE A 305 12.88 9.61 -13.06
C ILE A 305 12.74 9.27 -11.59
N GLY A 306 13.40 10.03 -10.69
CA GLY A 306 13.29 9.82 -9.24
C GLY A 306 11.90 10.11 -8.68
N ALA A 307 11.25 11.17 -9.16
CA ALA A 307 9.87 11.48 -8.78
C ALA A 307 8.90 10.41 -9.27
N GLY A 308 9.04 9.98 -10.53
CA GLY A 308 8.30 8.86 -11.09
C GLY A 308 8.50 7.58 -10.29
N ALA A 309 9.76 7.26 -9.93
CA ALA A 309 10.10 6.10 -9.11
C ALA A 309 9.43 6.13 -7.74
N ALA A 310 9.51 7.27 -7.07
CA ALA A 310 8.88 7.46 -5.76
C ALA A 310 7.35 7.30 -5.83
N TYR A 311 6.73 7.69 -6.94
CA TYR A 311 5.30 7.57 -7.14
C TYR A 311 4.87 6.15 -7.50
N ILE A 312 5.52 5.53 -8.51
CA ILE A 312 5.19 4.17 -8.96
C ILE A 312 5.71 3.08 -8.01
N PHE A 313 6.45 3.44 -6.96
CA PHE A 313 6.88 2.49 -5.93
C PHE A 313 5.71 1.67 -5.38
N PHE A 314 4.51 2.25 -5.32
CA PHE A 314 3.26 1.56 -4.99
C PHE A 314 3.08 0.25 -5.78
N ALA A 315 3.57 0.20 -7.01
CA ALA A 315 3.45 -0.98 -7.85
C ALA A 315 4.16 -2.21 -7.29
N TYR A 316 5.12 -2.02 -6.39
CA TYR A 316 5.88 -3.11 -5.77
C TYR A 316 5.35 -3.51 -4.40
N ILE A 317 4.46 -2.72 -3.79
CA ILE A 317 3.88 -3.03 -2.49
C ILE A 317 3.11 -4.35 -2.58
N GLY A 318 3.33 -5.23 -1.59
CA GLY A 318 2.68 -6.54 -1.52
C GLY A 318 3.66 -7.73 -1.57
N PHE A 319 4.92 -7.56 -1.99
CA PHE A 319 5.89 -8.65 -1.90
C PHE A 319 6.16 -9.07 -0.44
N ASP A 320 6.10 -8.13 0.48
CA ASP A 320 6.22 -8.33 1.91
C ASP A 320 5.06 -9.15 2.48
N ALA A 321 3.87 -9.09 1.84
CA ALA A 321 2.72 -9.91 2.20
C ALA A 321 3.02 -11.42 2.08
N VAL A 322 4.00 -11.84 1.26
CA VAL A 322 4.50 -13.22 1.24
C VAL A 322 5.00 -13.63 2.62
N SER A 323 5.65 -12.72 3.36
CA SER A 323 6.14 -12.99 4.70
C SER A 323 5.02 -13.26 5.72
N THR A 324 3.84 -12.68 5.52
CA THR A 324 2.67 -12.88 6.40
C THR A 324 2.09 -14.29 6.30
N THR A 325 2.43 -15.05 5.25
CA THR A 325 1.97 -16.44 5.04
C THR A 325 2.99 -17.47 5.50
N ALA A 326 3.96 -17.07 6.30
CA ALA A 326 5.06 -17.91 6.76
C ALA A 326 4.59 -19.19 7.46
N GLN A 327 3.51 -19.13 8.22
CA GLN A 327 2.92 -20.28 8.93
C GLN A 327 2.21 -21.28 8.00
N GLU A 328 1.89 -20.89 6.78
CA GLU A 328 1.28 -21.73 5.75
C GLU A 328 2.31 -22.36 4.79
N ALA A 329 3.57 -21.90 4.85
CA ALA A 329 4.66 -22.39 4.01
C ALA A 329 5.11 -23.81 4.44
N LYS A 330 5.42 -24.67 3.46
CA LYS A 330 5.93 -26.03 3.72
C LYS A 330 7.31 -25.99 4.35
N ASN A 331 8.22 -25.25 3.74
CA ASN A 331 9.59 -25.02 4.20
C ASN A 331 9.86 -23.51 4.28
N PRO A 332 9.33 -22.81 5.32
CA PRO A 332 9.36 -21.34 5.35
C PRO A 332 10.78 -20.76 5.23
N GLN A 333 11.77 -21.42 5.81
CA GLN A 333 13.16 -20.98 5.79
C GLN A 333 13.78 -20.90 4.37
N ARG A 334 13.30 -21.72 3.44
CA ARG A 334 13.75 -21.75 2.04
C ARG A 334 12.73 -21.08 1.12
N ASP A 335 11.45 -21.39 1.31
CA ASP A 335 10.41 -21.10 0.32
C ASP A 335 10.00 -19.62 0.37
N LEU A 336 10.06 -18.95 1.56
CA LEU A 336 9.76 -17.53 1.68
C LEU A 336 10.80 -16.64 0.96
N PRO A 337 12.12 -16.80 1.16
CA PRO A 337 13.11 -16.06 0.38
C PRO A 337 12.91 -16.20 -1.14
N ILE A 338 12.66 -17.43 -1.61
CA ILE A 338 12.41 -17.68 -3.04
C ILE A 338 11.15 -16.93 -3.49
N GLY A 339 10.06 -17.01 -2.73
CA GLY A 339 8.79 -16.32 -3.05
C GLY A 339 8.94 -14.81 -3.15
N ILE A 340 9.62 -14.18 -2.18
CA ILE A 340 9.87 -12.74 -2.13
C ILE A 340 10.73 -12.29 -3.32
N ILE A 341 11.90 -12.92 -3.51
CA ILE A 341 12.87 -12.49 -4.54
C ILE A 341 12.32 -12.75 -5.95
N ALA A 342 11.74 -13.93 -6.18
CA ALA A 342 11.22 -14.30 -7.49
C ALA A 342 10.01 -13.42 -7.89
N SER A 343 9.10 -13.11 -6.96
CA SER A 343 7.97 -12.22 -7.26
C SER A 343 8.44 -10.81 -7.63
N LEU A 344 9.40 -10.24 -6.91
CA LEU A 344 9.98 -8.93 -7.22
C LEU A 344 10.63 -8.92 -8.61
N LEU A 345 11.44 -9.93 -8.93
CA LEU A 345 12.12 -10.02 -10.23
C LEU A 345 11.13 -10.12 -11.39
N ILE A 346 10.15 -11.02 -11.28
CA ILE A 346 9.12 -11.21 -12.31
C ILE A 346 8.33 -9.92 -12.51
N CYS A 347 7.86 -9.29 -11.43
CA CYS A 347 7.08 -8.04 -11.53
C CYS A 347 7.91 -6.90 -12.11
N THR A 348 9.19 -6.76 -11.73
CA THR A 348 10.07 -5.71 -12.27
C THR A 348 10.22 -5.84 -13.79
N ILE A 349 10.49 -7.04 -14.29
CA ILE A 349 10.61 -7.29 -15.74
C ILE A 349 9.31 -6.95 -16.46
N LEU A 350 8.18 -7.42 -15.93
CA LEU A 350 6.87 -7.16 -16.53
C LEU A 350 6.53 -5.67 -16.52
N TYR A 351 6.84 -4.95 -15.45
CA TYR A 351 6.55 -3.53 -15.32
C TYR A 351 7.38 -2.67 -16.26
N ILE A 352 8.66 -2.97 -16.41
CA ILE A 352 9.52 -2.30 -17.41
C ILE A 352 8.97 -2.52 -18.82
N ALA A 353 8.57 -3.75 -19.15
CA ALA A 353 8.01 -4.09 -20.46
C ALA A 353 6.69 -3.34 -20.74
N VAL A 354 5.78 -3.31 -19.74
CA VAL A 354 4.51 -2.57 -19.88
C VAL A 354 4.75 -1.06 -19.99
N ALA A 355 5.68 -0.50 -19.20
CA ALA A 355 6.05 0.93 -19.29
C ALA A 355 6.61 1.29 -20.67
N ALA A 356 7.44 0.40 -21.24
CA ALA A 356 7.95 0.56 -22.60
C ALA A 356 6.81 0.56 -23.64
N VAL A 357 5.89 -0.41 -23.53
CA VAL A 357 4.72 -0.47 -24.42
C VAL A 357 3.87 0.78 -24.27
N LEU A 358 3.51 1.18 -23.07
CA LEU A 358 2.64 2.33 -22.79
C LEU A 358 3.22 3.62 -23.38
N THR A 359 4.48 3.93 -23.04
CA THR A 359 5.15 5.17 -23.51
C THR A 359 5.56 5.12 -24.97
N GLY A 360 5.69 3.92 -25.55
CA GLY A 360 5.92 3.72 -26.97
C GLY A 360 4.64 3.82 -27.80
N MET A 361 3.50 3.38 -27.27
CA MET A 361 2.21 3.47 -27.98
C MET A 361 1.64 4.89 -27.98
N VAL A 362 1.75 5.62 -26.89
CA VAL A 362 1.12 6.94 -26.69
C VAL A 362 2.19 7.95 -26.29
N PRO A 363 2.21 9.17 -26.87
CA PRO A 363 3.05 10.24 -26.36
C PRO A 363 2.77 10.46 -24.86
N TRP A 364 3.82 10.54 -24.05
CA TRP A 364 3.69 10.54 -22.60
C TRP A 364 2.79 11.65 -22.02
N ARG A 365 2.66 12.79 -22.74
CA ARG A 365 1.78 13.91 -22.36
C ARG A 365 0.29 13.61 -22.55
N GLU A 366 -0.02 12.64 -23.41
CA GLU A 366 -1.37 12.23 -23.80
C GLU A 366 -1.82 10.95 -23.07
N VAL A 367 -0.92 10.34 -22.29
CA VAL A 367 -1.24 9.13 -21.53
C VAL A 367 -2.37 9.42 -20.56
N ASN A 368 -3.44 8.63 -20.66
CA ASN A 368 -4.59 8.74 -19.76
C ASN A 368 -4.18 8.39 -18.31
N ILE A 369 -4.72 9.13 -17.35
CA ILE A 369 -4.37 8.99 -15.93
C ILE A 369 -5.25 7.93 -15.23
N GLU A 370 -6.51 7.79 -15.64
CA GLU A 370 -7.49 6.94 -15.00
C GLU A 370 -7.33 5.45 -15.35
N ALA A 371 -7.17 5.15 -16.65
CA ALA A 371 -7.02 3.80 -17.17
C ALA A 371 -5.97 3.73 -18.30
N PRO A 372 -4.69 4.01 -17.98
CA PRO A 372 -3.66 4.30 -18.98
C PRO A 372 -3.49 3.21 -20.04
N ILE A 373 -3.45 1.95 -19.62
CA ILE A 373 -3.20 0.83 -20.54
C ILE A 373 -4.42 0.56 -21.40
N ALA A 374 -5.62 0.47 -20.82
CA ALA A 374 -6.84 0.20 -21.55
C ALA A 374 -7.13 1.29 -22.59
N ARG A 375 -6.93 2.57 -22.22
CA ARG A 375 -7.08 3.72 -23.13
C ARG A 375 -6.04 3.74 -24.23
N ALA A 376 -4.78 3.42 -23.95
CA ALA A 376 -3.74 3.34 -24.97
C ALA A 376 -4.10 2.36 -26.12
N PHE A 377 -4.73 1.24 -25.78
CA PHE A 377 -5.22 0.28 -26.77
C PHE A 377 -6.50 0.78 -27.49
N LEU A 378 -7.42 1.40 -26.75
CA LEU A 378 -8.65 1.96 -27.32
C LEU A 378 -8.34 3.06 -28.35
N ASP A 379 -7.44 3.99 -28.02
CA ASP A 379 -7.03 5.10 -28.90
C ASP A 379 -6.34 4.62 -30.19
N ARG A 380 -5.83 3.39 -30.20
CA ARG A 380 -5.32 2.71 -31.39
C ARG A 380 -6.36 1.89 -32.16
N GLY A 381 -7.64 2.00 -31.78
CA GLY A 381 -8.75 1.26 -32.40
C GLY A 381 -8.83 -0.22 -31.98
N LEU A 382 -8.06 -0.64 -30.96
CA LEU A 382 -8.01 -2.02 -30.47
C LEU A 382 -9.05 -2.24 -29.36
N THR A 383 -10.32 -2.00 -29.69
CA THR A 383 -11.45 -2.04 -28.74
C THR A 383 -11.54 -3.37 -27.97
N GLY A 384 -11.44 -4.51 -28.68
CA GLY A 384 -11.47 -5.82 -28.04
C GLY A 384 -10.34 -6.05 -27.04
N ALA A 385 -9.13 -5.56 -27.35
CA ALA A 385 -7.99 -5.63 -26.43
C ALA A 385 -8.20 -4.74 -25.21
N SER A 386 -8.71 -3.51 -25.40
CA SER A 386 -9.06 -2.60 -24.31
C SER A 386 -10.07 -3.25 -23.35
N HIS A 387 -11.10 -3.92 -23.87
CA HIS A 387 -12.08 -4.63 -23.05
C HIS A 387 -11.44 -5.75 -22.21
N ILE A 388 -10.60 -6.60 -22.81
CA ILE A 388 -9.87 -7.67 -22.10
C ILE A 388 -9.01 -7.07 -20.97
N ILE A 389 -8.31 -5.97 -21.25
CA ILE A 389 -7.47 -5.28 -20.27
C ILE A 389 -8.31 -4.72 -19.11
N THR A 390 -9.44 -4.09 -19.41
CA THR A 390 -10.36 -3.53 -18.41
C THR A 390 -10.90 -4.61 -17.47
N PHE A 391 -11.40 -5.73 -18.00
CA PHE A 391 -11.89 -6.83 -17.18
C PHE A 391 -10.78 -7.51 -16.37
N GLY A 392 -9.60 -7.67 -16.98
CA GLY A 392 -8.42 -8.20 -16.30
C GLY A 392 -7.94 -7.30 -15.16
N ALA A 393 -7.95 -5.99 -15.36
CA ALA A 393 -7.63 -5.01 -14.33
C ALA A 393 -8.64 -5.05 -13.17
N LEU A 394 -9.94 -5.08 -13.44
CA LEU A 394 -10.99 -5.20 -12.42
C LEU A 394 -10.79 -6.45 -11.55
N ALA A 395 -10.61 -7.62 -12.17
CA ALA A 395 -10.34 -8.85 -11.45
C ALA A 395 -9.04 -8.75 -10.62
N GLY A 396 -8.02 -8.15 -11.22
CA GLY A 396 -6.73 -7.92 -10.60
C GLY A 396 -6.80 -7.03 -9.35
N LEU A 397 -7.43 -5.89 -9.49
CA LEU A 397 -7.58 -4.91 -8.41
C LEU A 397 -8.45 -5.45 -7.26
N THR A 398 -9.51 -6.20 -7.58
CA THR A 398 -10.36 -6.87 -6.56
C THR A 398 -9.53 -7.76 -5.65
N SER A 399 -8.63 -8.58 -6.21
CA SER A 399 -7.81 -9.48 -5.40
C SER A 399 -6.74 -8.76 -4.59
N VAL A 400 -6.17 -7.68 -5.11
CA VAL A 400 -5.20 -6.86 -4.34
C VAL A 400 -5.86 -6.18 -3.16
N MET A 401 -7.05 -5.59 -3.36
CA MET A 401 -7.82 -4.96 -2.28
C MET A 401 -8.12 -5.96 -1.15
N LEU A 402 -8.50 -7.19 -1.51
CA LEU A 402 -8.74 -8.26 -0.55
C LEU A 402 -7.49 -8.57 0.26
N VAL A 403 -6.32 -8.69 -0.39
CA VAL A 403 -5.03 -8.96 0.29
C VAL A 403 -4.65 -7.80 1.21
N MET A 404 -4.81 -6.55 0.77
CA MET A 404 -4.50 -5.36 1.57
C MET A 404 -5.36 -5.29 2.85
N LEU A 405 -6.69 -5.40 2.73
CA LEU A 405 -7.59 -5.39 3.87
C LEU A 405 -7.37 -6.58 4.81
N LEU A 406 -7.06 -7.75 4.28
CA LEU A 406 -6.73 -8.93 5.07
C LEU A 406 -5.42 -8.72 5.84
N GLY A 407 -4.38 -8.22 5.17
CA GLY A 407 -3.07 -7.90 5.78
C GLY A 407 -3.21 -6.93 6.95
N GLN A 408 -3.95 -5.84 6.75
CA GLN A 408 -4.22 -4.85 7.79
C GLN A 408 -4.90 -5.46 9.03
N THR A 409 -5.93 -6.26 8.80
CA THR A 409 -6.65 -6.90 9.93
C THR A 409 -5.74 -7.85 10.71
N ARG A 410 -4.79 -8.53 10.05
CA ARG A 410 -3.81 -9.42 10.70
C ARG A 410 -2.78 -8.64 11.53
N VAL A 411 -2.27 -7.52 11.00
CA VAL A 411 -1.33 -6.65 11.75
C VAL A 411 -1.98 -6.11 13.02
N LEU A 412 -3.16 -5.50 12.90
CA LEU A 412 -3.90 -4.96 14.06
C LEU A 412 -4.29 -6.06 15.07
N TYR A 413 -4.63 -7.25 14.59
CA TYR A 413 -4.90 -8.41 15.42
C TYR A 413 -3.65 -8.84 16.21
N SER A 414 -2.49 -8.88 15.57
CA SER A 414 -1.21 -9.21 16.21
C SER A 414 -0.85 -8.19 17.29
N MET A 415 -0.90 -6.89 16.96
CA MET A 415 -0.65 -5.80 17.91
C MET A 415 -1.59 -5.86 19.13
N ALA A 416 -2.87 -6.21 18.90
CA ALA A 416 -3.82 -6.37 20.01
C ALA A 416 -3.54 -7.60 20.87
N ASN A 417 -3.03 -8.69 20.30
CA ASN A 417 -2.62 -9.86 21.05
C ASN A 417 -1.37 -9.60 21.90
N ASP A 418 -0.47 -8.75 21.44
CA ASP A 418 0.69 -8.29 22.22
C ASP A 418 0.31 -7.24 23.29
N GLY A 419 -0.98 -6.83 23.35
CA GLY A 419 -1.50 -5.88 24.32
C GLY A 419 -1.37 -4.42 23.92
N LEU A 420 -0.78 -4.12 22.77
CA LEU A 420 -0.53 -2.75 22.30
C LEU A 420 -1.81 -2.03 21.85
N LEU A 421 -2.86 -2.78 21.51
CA LEU A 421 -4.19 -2.26 21.15
C LEU A 421 -5.29 -2.94 21.96
N PRO A 422 -6.49 -2.32 22.11
CA PRO A 422 -7.61 -2.90 22.86
C PRO A 422 -8.05 -4.28 22.31
N LYS A 423 -7.70 -5.35 23.03
CA LYS A 423 -7.93 -6.74 22.63
C LYS A 423 -9.42 -7.05 22.42
N LYS A 424 -10.31 -6.48 23.25
CA LYS A 424 -11.77 -6.68 23.15
C LYS A 424 -12.37 -6.18 21.83
N PHE A 425 -11.69 -5.30 21.14
CA PHE A 425 -12.12 -4.75 19.85
C PHE A 425 -11.31 -5.33 18.69
N PHE A 426 -9.98 -5.13 18.67
CA PHE A 426 -9.12 -5.47 17.53
C PHE A 426 -8.83 -6.97 17.41
N ALA A 427 -8.89 -7.73 18.51
CA ALA A 427 -8.75 -9.19 18.50
C ALA A 427 -10.07 -9.94 18.74
N ALA A 428 -11.23 -9.26 18.59
CA ALA A 428 -12.54 -9.88 18.75
C ALA A 428 -12.85 -10.83 17.59
N ILE A 429 -12.92 -12.12 17.85
CA ILE A 429 -13.24 -13.16 16.86
C ILE A 429 -14.75 -13.37 16.79
N HIS A 430 -15.30 -13.43 15.56
CA HIS A 430 -16.72 -13.72 15.35
C HIS A 430 -17.05 -15.17 15.71
N PRO A 431 -18.12 -15.44 16.52
CA PRO A 431 -18.42 -16.81 16.99
C PRO A 431 -18.64 -17.83 15.86
N LYS A 432 -19.34 -17.43 14.79
CA LYS A 432 -19.67 -18.30 13.66
C LYS A 432 -18.59 -18.33 12.58
N TYR A 433 -18.11 -17.16 12.16
CA TYR A 433 -17.21 -17.04 11.01
C TYR A 433 -15.72 -17.18 11.35
N ARG A 434 -15.36 -17.08 12.63
CA ARG A 434 -13.98 -17.18 13.14
C ARG A 434 -13.01 -16.13 12.56
N THR A 435 -13.53 -14.96 12.19
CA THR A 435 -12.79 -13.82 11.65
C THR A 435 -12.72 -12.67 12.67
N PRO A 436 -11.71 -11.78 12.61
CA PRO A 436 -11.62 -10.59 13.47
C PRO A 436 -12.57 -9.48 12.99
N TRP A 437 -13.88 -9.74 13.03
CA TRP A 437 -14.92 -9.00 12.34
C TRP A 437 -15.01 -7.50 12.67
N LYS A 438 -14.84 -7.10 13.95
CA LYS A 438 -14.93 -5.68 14.35
C LYS A 438 -13.80 -4.87 13.72
N ASN A 439 -12.60 -5.40 13.79
CA ASN A 439 -11.42 -4.85 13.16
C ASN A 439 -11.61 -4.76 11.63
N THR A 440 -12.06 -5.84 10.99
CA THR A 440 -12.32 -5.89 9.55
C THR A 440 -13.32 -4.82 9.11
N ILE A 441 -14.44 -4.64 9.83
CA ILE A 441 -15.43 -3.61 9.52
C ILE A 441 -14.82 -2.20 9.65
N LEU A 442 -14.06 -1.93 10.71
CA LEU A 442 -13.44 -0.63 10.92
C LEU A 442 -12.52 -0.26 9.76
N VAL A 443 -11.56 -1.15 9.44
CA VAL A 443 -10.59 -0.90 8.36
C VAL A 443 -11.25 -0.80 6.98
N GLY A 444 -12.24 -1.68 6.72
CA GLY A 444 -12.97 -1.66 5.46
C GLY A 444 -13.79 -0.38 5.27
N LEU A 445 -14.44 0.11 6.34
CA LEU A 445 -15.17 1.37 6.30
C LEU A 445 -14.23 2.57 6.12
N MET A 446 -13.08 2.57 6.79
CA MET A 446 -12.05 3.59 6.57
C MET A 446 -11.57 3.60 5.12
N ALA A 447 -11.25 2.44 4.56
CA ALA A 447 -10.84 2.33 3.17
C ALA A 447 -11.92 2.79 2.19
N ALA A 448 -13.19 2.44 2.45
CA ALA A 448 -14.32 2.87 1.65
C ALA A 448 -14.48 4.40 1.64
N ILE A 449 -14.47 5.02 2.82
CA ILE A 449 -14.62 6.48 2.96
C ILE A 449 -13.43 7.19 2.30
N VAL A 450 -12.20 6.83 2.66
CA VAL A 450 -11.00 7.50 2.13
C VAL A 450 -10.90 7.36 0.61
N GLY A 451 -11.13 6.15 0.07
CA GLY A 451 -11.09 5.90 -1.37
C GLY A 451 -12.19 6.61 -2.16
N SER A 452 -13.29 7.02 -1.50
CA SER A 452 -14.38 7.71 -2.17
C SER A 452 -14.29 9.24 -2.16
N ILE A 453 -13.54 9.83 -1.23
CA ILE A 453 -13.48 11.28 -1.07
C ILE A 453 -12.11 11.90 -1.36
N THR A 454 -11.06 11.08 -1.50
CA THR A 454 -9.67 11.55 -1.63
C THR A 454 -9.12 11.17 -3.01
N PRO A 455 -8.42 12.10 -3.70
CA PRO A 455 -7.76 11.81 -4.97
C PRO A 455 -6.75 10.67 -4.87
N ILE A 456 -6.76 9.78 -5.84
CA ILE A 456 -5.88 8.60 -5.88
C ILE A 456 -4.39 8.96 -5.82
N ASP A 457 -3.99 10.10 -6.40
CA ASP A 457 -2.62 10.61 -6.37
C ASP A 457 -2.15 10.91 -4.93
N ASP A 458 -2.99 11.54 -4.13
CA ASP A 458 -2.69 11.88 -2.73
C ASP A 458 -2.63 10.64 -1.85
N ILE A 459 -3.58 9.71 -2.03
CA ILE A 459 -3.60 8.45 -1.26
C ILE A 459 -2.36 7.62 -1.59
N GLY A 460 -2.02 7.47 -2.87
CA GLY A 460 -0.86 6.69 -3.31
C GLY A 460 0.47 7.21 -2.74
N LYS A 461 0.66 8.53 -2.65
CA LYS A 461 1.85 9.13 -2.03
C LYS A 461 1.93 8.86 -0.53
N MET A 462 0.78 8.83 0.16
CA MET A 462 0.72 8.51 1.60
C MET A 462 1.10 7.05 1.88
N VAL A 463 0.70 6.11 1.03
CA VAL A 463 1.13 4.72 1.12
C VAL A 463 2.64 4.62 0.97
N ASN A 464 3.17 5.22 -0.10
CA ASN A 464 4.57 5.06 -0.47
C ASN A 464 5.52 5.55 0.62
N ILE A 465 5.23 6.67 1.27
CA ILE A 465 6.16 7.22 2.27
C ILE A 465 6.25 6.34 3.51
N GLY A 466 5.14 5.72 3.92
CA GLY A 466 5.10 4.77 5.04
C GLY A 466 5.88 3.50 4.72
N THR A 467 5.55 2.85 3.59
CA THR A 467 6.22 1.61 3.17
C THR A 467 7.73 1.81 2.97
N LEU A 468 8.14 2.93 2.37
CA LEU A 468 9.57 3.27 2.22
C LEU A 468 10.27 3.41 3.58
N LEU A 469 9.60 4.01 4.58
CA LEU A 469 10.12 4.08 5.94
C LEU A 469 10.27 2.69 6.56
N ALA A 470 9.28 1.82 6.43
CA ALA A 470 9.35 0.44 6.91
C ALA A 470 10.54 -0.31 6.28
N PHE A 471 10.80 -0.12 4.98
CA PHE A 471 11.93 -0.75 4.29
C PHE A 471 13.28 -0.22 4.78
N VAL A 472 13.41 1.09 5.04
CA VAL A 472 14.60 1.68 5.67
C VAL A 472 14.85 1.07 7.05
N ILE A 473 13.79 0.91 7.85
CA ILE A 473 13.90 0.32 9.19
C ILE A 473 14.30 -1.16 9.12
N VAL A 474 13.72 -1.95 8.21
CA VAL A 474 14.08 -3.37 8.03
C VAL A 474 15.53 -3.53 7.57
N CYS A 475 16.01 -2.71 6.63
CA CYS A 475 17.41 -2.71 6.23
C CYS A 475 18.35 -2.38 7.41
N THR A 476 17.98 -1.39 8.21
CA THR A 476 18.72 -1.01 9.42
C THR A 476 18.72 -2.14 10.46
N ALA A 477 17.58 -2.80 10.65
CA ALA A 477 17.40 -3.90 11.60
C ALA A 477 18.31 -5.10 11.27
N VAL A 478 18.50 -5.43 9.97
CA VAL A 478 19.45 -6.50 9.56
C VAL A 478 20.87 -6.16 10.00
N MET A 479 21.32 -4.93 9.80
CA MET A 479 22.67 -4.52 10.22
C MET A 479 22.85 -4.62 11.74
N ILE A 480 21.88 -4.12 12.50
CA ILE A 480 21.88 -4.18 13.96
C ILE A 480 21.91 -5.64 14.43
N LEU A 481 21.02 -6.49 13.90
CA LEU A 481 20.95 -7.90 14.29
C LEU A 481 22.23 -8.68 13.96
N ARG A 482 22.89 -8.34 12.87
CA ARG A 482 24.18 -8.95 12.52
C ARG A 482 25.30 -8.60 13.52
N HIS A 483 25.20 -7.43 14.12
CA HIS A 483 26.16 -6.96 15.12
C HIS A 483 25.81 -7.47 16.53
N THR A 484 24.53 -7.40 16.92
CA THR A 484 24.08 -7.78 18.26
C THR A 484 24.01 -9.29 18.48
N ASN A 485 23.57 -10.04 17.44
CA ASN A 485 23.39 -11.50 17.52
C ASN A 485 24.14 -12.21 16.36
N PRO A 486 25.49 -12.17 16.33
CA PRO A 486 26.27 -12.71 15.21
C PRO A 486 26.12 -14.22 15.04
N ASN A 487 25.91 -14.97 16.13
CA ASN A 487 25.82 -16.42 16.15
C ASN A 487 24.41 -16.97 15.88
N GLN A 488 23.42 -16.09 15.70
CA GLN A 488 22.04 -16.52 15.38
C GLN A 488 22.01 -17.30 14.05
N ALA A 489 21.36 -18.45 14.05
CA ALA A 489 21.19 -19.26 12.83
C ALA A 489 20.37 -18.48 11.78
N ARG A 490 20.92 -18.40 10.56
CA ARG A 490 20.33 -17.69 9.41
C ARG A 490 20.24 -18.63 8.21
N PRO A 491 19.08 -19.25 7.98
CA PRO A 491 18.89 -20.15 6.84
C PRO A 491 19.11 -19.45 5.48
N PHE A 492 18.66 -18.18 5.38
CA PHE A 492 18.99 -17.28 4.29
C PHE A 492 19.81 -16.11 4.84
N ARG A 493 20.83 -15.70 4.13
CA ARG A 493 21.70 -14.56 4.50
C ARG A 493 21.68 -13.51 3.40
N THR A 494 21.31 -12.29 3.74
CA THR A 494 21.46 -11.14 2.85
C THR A 494 22.92 -11.04 2.40
N PRO A 495 23.19 -11.03 1.07
CA PRO A 495 24.55 -10.95 0.57
C PRO A 495 25.17 -9.57 0.90
N TRP A 496 26.51 -9.54 0.95
CA TRP A 496 27.32 -8.31 1.08
C TRP A 496 26.82 -7.31 2.14
N VAL A 497 26.45 -7.78 3.32
CA VAL A 497 26.17 -6.89 4.46
C VAL A 497 27.50 -6.28 4.94
N PRO A 498 27.62 -4.94 5.09
CA PRO A 498 26.52 -3.95 5.17
C PRO A 498 26.12 -3.28 3.84
N VAL A 499 26.72 -3.61 2.70
CA VAL A 499 26.54 -2.87 1.43
C VAL A 499 25.08 -2.91 0.97
N VAL A 500 24.46 -4.10 0.89
CA VAL A 500 23.07 -4.26 0.43
C VAL A 500 22.07 -3.50 1.31
N PRO A 501 22.10 -3.60 2.65
CA PRO A 501 21.24 -2.76 3.51
C PRO A 501 21.47 -1.27 3.33
N ILE A 502 22.73 -0.80 3.20
CA ILE A 502 23.05 0.62 2.98
C ILE A 502 22.46 1.11 1.66
N LEU A 503 22.60 0.33 0.58
CA LEU A 503 21.95 0.65 -0.70
C LEU A 503 20.43 0.68 -0.56
N GLY A 504 19.83 -0.28 0.17
CA GLY A 504 18.40 -0.28 0.47
C GLY A 504 17.96 1.00 1.18
N ILE A 505 18.68 1.44 2.21
CA ILE A 505 18.43 2.70 2.91
C ILE A 505 18.58 3.89 1.95
N GLY A 506 19.63 3.92 1.13
CA GLY A 506 19.92 5.01 0.20
C GLY A 506 18.84 5.17 -0.88
N PHE A 507 18.45 4.07 -1.56
CA PHE A 507 17.43 4.11 -2.62
C PHE A 507 16.06 4.46 -2.06
N ASN A 508 15.64 3.82 -0.96
CA ASN A 508 14.33 4.09 -0.36
C ASN A 508 14.29 5.50 0.27
N GLY A 509 15.36 5.94 0.94
CA GLY A 509 15.47 7.30 1.46
C GLY A 509 15.45 8.38 0.36
N TYR A 510 16.10 8.12 -0.79
CA TYR A 510 16.02 9.00 -1.96
C TYR A 510 14.58 9.11 -2.50
N MET A 511 13.87 8.00 -2.61
CA MET A 511 12.47 8.02 -3.03
C MET A 511 11.58 8.75 -2.01
N MET A 512 11.78 8.57 -0.70
CA MET A 512 11.10 9.35 0.34
C MET A 512 11.34 10.86 0.17
N TYR A 513 12.58 11.27 -0.10
CA TYR A 513 12.91 12.66 -0.37
C TYR A 513 12.14 13.21 -1.58
N LYS A 514 11.99 12.42 -2.66
CA LYS A 514 11.28 12.81 -3.88
C LYS A 514 9.77 12.91 -3.74
N LEU A 515 9.16 12.30 -2.73
CA LEU A 515 7.72 12.44 -2.45
C LEU A 515 7.33 13.85 -1.97
N GLY A 516 8.29 14.67 -1.57
CA GLY A 516 8.09 16.06 -1.19
C GLY A 516 7.58 16.27 0.24
N TRP A 517 7.72 17.52 0.71
CA TRP A 517 7.54 17.92 2.11
C TRP A 517 6.14 17.60 2.68
N ILE A 518 5.08 17.77 1.89
CA ILE A 518 3.70 17.53 2.35
C ILE A 518 3.52 16.08 2.83
N ASN A 519 4.12 15.12 2.13
CA ASN A 519 4.01 13.71 2.50
C ASN A 519 4.83 13.39 3.75
N TRP A 520 5.99 14.04 3.93
CA TRP A 520 6.74 13.97 5.19
C TRP A 520 5.93 14.53 6.36
N ALA A 521 5.26 15.67 6.19
CA ALA A 521 4.40 16.23 7.22
C ALA A 521 3.23 15.28 7.58
N ARG A 522 2.59 14.67 6.58
CA ARG A 522 1.52 13.67 6.77
C ARG A 522 2.03 12.46 7.57
N LEU A 523 3.20 11.93 7.20
CA LEU A 523 3.84 10.81 7.93
C LEU A 523 4.16 11.20 9.38
N ILE A 524 4.79 12.35 9.61
CA ILE A 524 5.14 12.81 10.96
C ILE A 524 3.89 12.98 11.82
N ILE A 525 2.83 13.60 11.29
CA ILE A 525 1.56 13.76 12.01
C ILE A 525 0.98 12.37 12.37
N TRP A 526 0.99 11.42 11.42
CA TRP A 526 0.52 10.07 11.65
C TRP A 526 1.31 9.36 12.75
N LEU A 527 2.64 9.47 12.72
CA LEU A 527 3.52 8.88 13.75
C LEU A 527 3.31 9.54 15.11
N ILE A 528 3.11 10.86 15.17
CA ILE A 528 2.80 11.57 16.43
C ILE A 528 1.49 11.04 17.01
N ILE A 529 0.44 10.90 16.21
CA ILE A 529 -0.83 10.30 16.66
C ILE A 529 -0.59 8.89 17.21
N GLY A 530 0.21 8.07 16.49
CA GLY A 530 0.58 6.74 16.94
C GLY A 530 1.31 6.74 18.27
N LEU A 531 2.24 7.66 18.47
CA LEU A 531 2.96 7.80 19.75
C LEU A 531 2.02 8.20 20.88
N PHE A 532 1.05 9.09 20.67
CA PHE A 532 0.03 9.39 21.66
C PHE A 532 -0.79 8.15 22.06
N VAL A 533 -1.18 7.32 21.08
CA VAL A 533 -1.88 6.07 21.35
C VAL A 533 -0.98 5.07 22.12
N TYR A 534 0.29 4.97 21.74
CA TYR A 534 1.25 4.11 22.42
C TYR A 534 1.47 4.50 23.88
N PHE A 535 1.80 5.76 24.15
CA PHE A 535 2.07 6.23 25.50
C PHE A 535 0.81 6.31 26.35
N GLY A 536 -0.37 6.58 25.75
CA GLY A 536 -1.65 6.62 26.44
C GLY A 536 -2.23 5.24 26.75
N TYR A 537 -2.04 4.26 25.88
CA TYR A 537 -2.64 2.93 26.03
C TYR A 537 -1.61 1.79 25.92
N GLY A 538 -0.89 1.68 24.80
CA GLY A 538 -0.09 0.52 24.44
C GLY A 538 0.97 0.17 25.50
N ARG A 539 1.75 1.16 25.91
CA ARG A 539 2.79 1.03 26.94
C ARG A 539 2.31 0.38 28.24
N HIS A 540 1.10 0.74 28.69
CA HIS A 540 0.55 0.27 29.97
C HIS A 540 -0.07 -1.13 29.89
N HIS A 541 -0.42 -1.59 28.67
CA HIS A 541 -1.08 -2.87 28.45
C HIS A 541 -0.19 -3.90 27.75
N SER A 542 1.05 -3.52 27.40
CA SER A 542 2.02 -4.40 26.75
C SER A 542 2.28 -5.66 27.57
N ARG A 543 2.12 -6.81 26.94
CA ARG A 543 2.42 -8.11 27.56
C ARG A 543 3.91 -8.27 27.86
N LEU A 544 4.78 -7.77 26.96
CA LEU A 544 6.22 -7.86 27.16
C LEU A 544 6.65 -7.06 28.39
N GLN A 545 6.15 -5.82 28.54
CA GLN A 545 6.46 -4.99 29.71
C GLN A 545 5.95 -5.62 31.01
N GLN A 546 4.76 -6.24 30.99
CA GLN A 546 4.21 -6.95 32.16
C GLN A 546 5.05 -8.17 32.53
N GLN A 547 5.64 -8.89 31.58
CA GLN A 547 6.52 -10.03 31.86
C GLN A 547 7.90 -9.61 32.38
N VAL A 548 8.47 -8.52 31.82
CA VAL A 548 9.75 -7.96 32.26
C VAL A 548 9.63 -7.37 33.68
N SER A 549 8.46 -6.85 34.04
CA SER A 549 8.20 -6.26 35.37
C SER A 549 7.90 -7.28 36.48
N GLN A 550 7.68 -8.55 36.15
CA GLN A 550 7.48 -9.59 37.17
C GLN A 550 8.84 -10.05 37.70
N PRO A 551 9.07 -10.02 39.02
CA PRO A 551 10.32 -10.52 39.59
C PRO A 551 10.47 -12.01 39.31
N VAL A 552 11.66 -12.41 38.84
CA VAL A 552 12.08 -13.81 38.62
C VAL A 552 12.00 -14.52 39.99
N GLY A 553 10.85 -15.10 40.35
CA GLY A 553 10.67 -15.70 41.67
C GLY A 553 9.34 -16.39 41.92
N LYS A 554 8.48 -16.61 40.93
CA LYS A 554 7.26 -17.44 41.06
C LYS A 554 7.06 -18.28 39.81
N LEU A 555 7.88 -19.30 39.65
CA LEU A 555 7.63 -20.50 38.85
C LEU A 555 7.87 -21.70 39.76
#